data_e0e97d74e48788859ab21298ee1691ee
#
_entry.id   e0e97d74e48788859ab21298ee1691ee
#
_cell.length_a   1.000
_cell.length_b   1.000
_cell.length_c   1.000
_cell.angle_alpha   90.00
_cell.angle_beta   90.00
_cell.angle_gamma   90.00
#
_symmetry.space_group_name_H-M   'P 1'
#
loop_
_entity.id
_entity.type
_entity.pdbx_description
1 polymer ?
#
loop_
_entity_poly.entity_id
_entity_poly.type
_entity_poly.pdbx_seq_one_letter_code
_entity_poly.pdbx_strand_id
1 'polypeptide(L)'
;MPIYKQYKYTKEIDCINCKYFKYNKCTCGIPNEFNCNFKTIKTFTKKYFFKTSILGRSFTRRGFKTKEGARDAETKFREQLIDDNYLRTLRTNKTYSELFIEYGIYLKENLKTTYSTDISRKIKNYYSKLMPDIPITKLLKEDALKLRNKLNKEKITCKTKNKRLNFIIRFFDWVEKFYHYRFNDIFLLEHFRDYEIKRQKKKQLIVEFDDFKKIYQECNDDYYKLALLTMFIYGYRIGEQLALTVDSINFEDNTIEIYQSVNFKGGKGKKNFTLTTPKTASSERIQLMPTIYSTLIKEHIKRFKLKKKDFIFFRSEKEKYIPIHENTFRRNLEIYCRAYNKEFHPHMLRASIVTHLKEKGVSLDEISKYLGHQETAVTERFYLKTSINKEKQINEVIEDFMKEIVSK
;
A
#
# COMPACT_ATOMS: atom_id res chain seq x y z
N MET A 1 11.02 -32.29 24.19
CA MET A 1 11.82 -31.54 23.21
C MET A 1 13.27 -31.93 23.24
N PRO A 2 14.02 -31.81 22.16
CA PRO A 2 15.40 -32.28 22.13
C PRO A 2 16.32 -31.35 22.93
N ILE A 3 17.10 -31.94 23.84
CA ILE A 3 18.24 -31.32 24.52
C ILE A 3 19.46 -31.57 23.63
N TYR A 4 20.20 -30.54 23.36
CA TYR A 4 21.34 -30.62 22.43
C TYR A 4 22.65 -30.63 23.22
N LYS A 5 23.63 -31.43 22.73
CA LYS A 5 25.03 -31.33 23.17
C LYS A 5 25.64 -30.07 22.52
N GLN A 6 26.36 -29.32 23.30
CA GLN A 6 27.12 -28.19 22.80
C GLN A 6 28.39 -28.71 22.11
N TYR A 7 28.60 -28.25 20.87
CA TYR A 7 29.77 -28.62 20.08
C TYR A 7 30.74 -27.42 20.00
N LYS A 8 32.01 -27.72 20.06
CA LYS A 8 33.09 -26.80 19.70
C LYS A 8 33.63 -27.30 18.35
N TYR A 9 33.54 -26.47 17.35
CA TYR A 9 34.14 -26.76 16.05
C TYR A 9 35.58 -26.27 16.08
N THR A 10 36.54 -27.17 16.01
CA THR A 10 37.93 -26.85 15.70
C THR A 10 38.17 -27.24 14.28
N LYS A 11 38.66 -26.28 13.47
CA LYS A 11 39.18 -26.59 12.13
C LYS A 11 40.60 -27.11 12.33
N GLU A 12 40.83 -28.40 12.15
CA GLU A 12 42.18 -28.90 11.90
C GLU A 12 42.47 -28.75 10.41
N ILE A 13 43.49 -28.01 10.09
CA ILE A 13 43.94 -27.75 8.75
C ILE A 13 45.09 -28.70 8.48
N ASP A 14 44.83 -29.75 7.73
CA ASP A 14 45.85 -30.70 7.27
C ASP A 14 46.54 -30.14 6.01
N CYS A 15 47.10 -28.95 6.13
CA CYS A 15 47.75 -28.24 5.03
C CYS A 15 49.22 -28.01 5.28
N ILE A 16 49.94 -29.01 5.78
CA ILE A 16 51.39 -28.94 6.06
C ILE A 16 52.19 -28.58 4.81
N ASN A 17 51.68 -28.87 3.63
CA ASN A 17 52.33 -28.60 2.31
C ASN A 17 51.73 -27.45 1.51
N CYS A 18 50.85 -26.65 2.10
CA CYS A 18 50.24 -25.52 1.36
C CYS A 18 51.13 -24.27 1.47
N LYS A 19 51.55 -23.69 0.36
CA LYS A 19 52.40 -22.48 0.33
C LYS A 19 51.73 -21.24 0.98
N TYR A 20 50.43 -21.29 1.25
CA TYR A 20 49.67 -20.22 1.94
C TYR A 20 49.43 -20.52 3.43
N PHE A 21 50.06 -21.59 3.96
CA PHE A 21 49.97 -21.91 5.37
C PHE A 21 51.02 -21.13 6.16
N LYS A 22 50.61 -20.10 6.86
CA LYS A 22 51.44 -19.30 7.76
C LYS A 22 50.80 -19.21 9.15
N TYR A 23 51.61 -19.39 10.17
CA TYR A 23 51.21 -19.22 11.58
C TYR A 23 49.96 -20.04 12.00
N ASN A 24 49.92 -21.31 11.61
CA ASN A 24 48.77 -22.19 11.92
C ASN A 24 47.40 -21.71 11.38
N LYS A 25 47.41 -20.88 10.36
CA LYS A 25 46.18 -20.42 9.64
C LYS A 25 46.40 -20.48 8.16
N CYS A 26 45.40 -21.02 7.43
CA CYS A 26 45.39 -20.93 5.98
C CYS A 26 44.82 -19.56 5.58
N THR A 27 45.53 -18.82 4.75
CA THR A 27 45.15 -17.51 4.25
C THR A 27 44.58 -17.54 2.82
N CYS A 28 44.37 -18.76 2.25
CA CYS A 28 43.90 -18.90 0.87
C CYS A 28 42.45 -18.45 0.64
N GLY A 29 41.64 -18.25 1.70
CA GLY A 29 40.32 -17.62 1.63
C GLY A 29 39.22 -18.33 0.82
N ILE A 30 39.57 -19.31 -0.04
CA ILE A 30 38.63 -19.95 -0.96
C ILE A 30 38.75 -21.49 -0.79
N PRO A 31 37.74 -22.14 -0.20
CA PRO A 31 37.83 -23.58 0.19
C PRO A 31 37.89 -24.58 -0.97
N ASN A 32 37.59 -24.22 -2.20
CA ASN A 32 37.34 -25.19 -3.28
C ASN A 32 38.31 -25.13 -4.48
N GLU A 33 39.21 -24.17 -4.58
CA GLU A 33 40.09 -24.06 -5.74
C GLU A 33 41.43 -24.80 -5.61
N PHE A 34 41.82 -25.24 -4.41
CA PHE A 34 43.14 -25.82 -4.19
C PHE A 34 43.11 -27.10 -3.37
N ASN A 35 42.32 -28.10 -3.65
CA ASN A 35 42.38 -29.42 -2.97
C ASN A 35 42.84 -29.39 -1.48
N CYS A 36 42.39 -28.37 -0.74
CA CYS A 36 42.69 -28.25 0.68
C CYS A 36 41.73 -29.15 1.44
N ASN A 37 42.24 -30.26 1.98
CA ASN A 37 41.49 -31.17 2.84
C ASN A 37 41.20 -30.50 4.19
N PHE A 38 40.08 -29.79 4.33
CA PHE A 38 39.59 -29.29 5.60
C PHE A 38 38.88 -30.43 6.35
N LYS A 39 39.49 -31.00 7.38
CA LYS A 39 38.77 -31.79 8.38
C LYS A 39 38.20 -30.86 9.44
N THR A 40 36.92 -30.67 9.44
CA THR A 40 36.23 -30.01 10.54
C THR A 40 35.99 -31.06 11.63
N ILE A 41 36.76 -31.02 12.70
CA ILE A 41 36.59 -31.93 13.83
C ILE A 41 35.54 -31.33 14.75
N LYS A 42 34.46 -32.09 14.91
CA LYS A 42 33.37 -31.78 15.81
C LYS A 42 33.68 -32.40 17.19
N THR A 43 34.22 -31.62 18.09
CA THR A 43 34.46 -32.08 19.46
C THR A 43 33.25 -31.79 20.35
N PHE A 44 32.82 -32.81 21.09
CA PHE A 44 31.76 -32.64 22.08
C PHE A 44 32.32 -31.91 23.29
N THR A 45 31.72 -30.78 23.64
CA THR A 45 31.94 -30.22 24.98
C THR A 45 31.12 -31.02 26.00
N LYS A 46 31.61 -31.18 27.22
CA LYS A 46 30.84 -31.79 28.35
C LYS A 46 29.69 -30.86 28.82
N LYS A 47 29.07 -30.10 27.89
CA LYS A 47 28.04 -29.12 28.22
C LYS A 47 26.82 -29.36 27.33
N TYR A 48 25.65 -29.06 27.85
CA TYR A 48 24.37 -29.19 27.19
C TYR A 48 23.74 -27.82 27.04
N PHE A 49 22.82 -27.69 26.12
CA PHE A 49 21.98 -26.50 25.95
C PHE A 49 20.55 -26.91 25.56
N PHE A 50 19.60 -26.06 25.87
CA PHE A 50 18.26 -26.16 25.32
C PHE A 50 17.95 -24.98 24.39
N LYS A 51 17.12 -25.26 23.44
CA LYS A 51 16.49 -24.27 22.59
C LYS A 51 14.98 -24.48 22.67
N THR A 52 14.27 -23.47 23.12
CA THR A 52 12.82 -23.51 23.24
C THR A 52 12.21 -22.29 22.54
N SER A 53 11.01 -22.44 22.01
CA SER A 53 10.25 -21.34 21.45
C SER A 53 8.98 -21.16 22.26
N ILE A 54 8.77 -19.96 22.77
CA ILE A 54 7.59 -19.59 23.54
C ILE A 54 7.06 -18.27 22.96
N LEU A 55 5.79 -18.22 22.66
CA LEU A 55 5.12 -17.05 22.08
C LEU A 55 5.83 -16.50 20.81
N GLY A 56 6.28 -17.40 19.94
CA GLY A 56 6.98 -17.02 18.70
C GLY A 56 8.44 -16.56 18.89
N ARG A 57 8.92 -16.42 20.13
CA ARG A 57 10.31 -16.06 20.43
C ARG A 57 11.14 -17.30 20.71
N SER A 58 12.31 -17.39 20.07
CA SER A 58 13.25 -18.48 20.28
C SER A 58 14.24 -18.12 21.38
N PHE A 59 14.34 -18.96 22.39
CA PHE A 59 15.26 -18.81 23.51
C PHE A 59 16.29 -19.94 23.48
N THR A 60 17.56 -19.60 23.69
CA THR A 60 18.64 -20.57 23.76
C THR A 60 19.42 -20.30 25.04
N ARG A 61 19.53 -21.30 25.93
CA ARG A 61 20.38 -21.23 27.10
C ARG A 61 21.41 -22.35 27.06
N ARG A 62 22.67 -22.00 27.33
CA ARG A 62 23.85 -22.88 27.15
C ARG A 62 24.59 -23.05 28.48
N GLY A 63 25.44 -24.07 28.54
CA GLY A 63 26.42 -24.21 29.64
C GLY A 63 26.03 -25.20 30.74
N PHE A 64 24.97 -26.00 30.56
CA PHE A 64 24.55 -27.01 31.54
C PHE A 64 25.53 -28.20 31.57
N LYS A 65 25.87 -28.65 32.76
CA LYS A 65 26.82 -29.76 32.93
C LYS A 65 26.20 -31.12 32.63
N THR A 66 24.90 -31.28 32.87
CA THR A 66 24.15 -32.51 32.66
C THR A 66 22.95 -32.29 31.72
N LYS A 67 22.47 -33.38 31.09
CA LYS A 67 21.29 -33.39 30.25
C LYS A 67 20.02 -33.11 31.07
N GLU A 68 19.98 -33.66 32.30
CA GLU A 68 18.86 -33.45 33.22
C GLU A 68 18.83 -32.01 33.71
N GLY A 69 19.94 -31.44 34.12
CA GLY A 69 20.00 -30.01 34.50
C GLY A 69 19.61 -29.05 33.39
N ALA A 70 19.82 -29.42 32.14
CA ALA A 70 19.31 -28.66 31.00
C ALA A 70 17.78 -28.79 30.82
N ARG A 71 17.21 -29.97 31.13
CA ARG A 71 15.74 -30.20 31.09
C ARG A 71 15.07 -29.46 32.24
N ASP A 72 15.57 -29.57 33.46
CA ASP A 72 15.00 -28.89 34.63
C ASP A 72 15.04 -27.37 34.46
N ALA A 73 16.14 -26.86 33.89
CA ALA A 73 16.27 -25.46 33.59
C ALA A 73 15.31 -25.01 32.44
N GLU A 74 15.05 -25.86 31.44
CA GLU A 74 14.04 -25.59 30.42
C GLU A 74 12.64 -25.55 31.02
N THR A 75 12.30 -26.53 31.88
CA THR A 75 10.99 -26.61 32.54
C THR A 75 10.75 -25.38 33.41
N LYS A 76 11.70 -25.06 34.32
CA LYS A 76 11.63 -23.87 35.16
C LYS A 76 11.56 -22.57 34.35
N PHE A 77 12.30 -22.48 33.27
CA PHE A 77 12.27 -21.30 32.40
C PHE A 77 10.92 -21.17 31.68
N ARG A 78 10.31 -22.29 31.27
CA ARG A 78 8.96 -22.31 30.71
C ARG A 78 7.90 -21.90 31.72
N GLU A 79 7.98 -22.47 32.95
CA GLU A 79 7.08 -22.13 34.05
C GLU A 79 7.18 -20.65 34.41
N GLN A 80 8.38 -20.10 34.57
CA GLN A 80 8.59 -18.68 34.84
C GLN A 80 8.01 -17.77 33.73
N LEU A 81 8.21 -18.11 32.44
CA LEU A 81 7.67 -17.34 31.35
C LEU A 81 6.14 -17.50 31.23
N ILE A 82 5.61 -18.65 31.63
CA ILE A 82 4.17 -18.88 31.71
C ILE A 82 3.58 -18.09 32.89
N ASP A 83 4.19 -18.12 34.04
CA ASP A 83 3.72 -17.40 35.24
C ASP A 83 3.78 -15.87 35.06
N ASP A 84 4.88 -15.34 34.54
CA ASP A 84 5.07 -13.89 34.45
C ASP A 84 4.25 -13.21 33.31
N ASN A 85 4.02 -13.90 32.20
CA ASN A 85 3.40 -13.30 31.02
C ASN A 85 2.09 -14.00 30.58
N TYR A 86 2.00 -15.31 30.71
CA TYR A 86 0.89 -16.08 30.15
C TYR A 86 -0.31 -16.11 31.08
N LEU A 87 -0.13 -16.24 32.39
CA LEU A 87 -1.24 -16.22 33.35
C LEU A 87 -1.84 -14.83 33.56
N ARG A 88 -1.03 -13.76 33.39
CA ARG A 88 -1.58 -12.38 33.41
C ARG A 88 -2.43 -12.08 32.19
N THR A 89 -2.13 -12.64 31.04
CA THR A 89 -2.82 -12.41 29.76
C THR A 89 -3.96 -13.39 29.50
N LEU A 90 -3.87 -14.63 29.99
CA LEU A 90 -4.98 -15.59 29.98
C LEU A 90 -6.18 -15.14 30.85
N ARG A 91 -6.00 -14.14 31.70
CA ARG A 91 -7.08 -13.54 32.50
C ARG A 91 -7.90 -12.48 31.76
N THR A 92 -7.67 -12.21 30.48
CA THR A 92 -8.57 -11.32 29.75
C THR A 92 -9.87 -12.06 29.47
N ASN A 93 -10.93 -11.67 30.16
CA ASN A 93 -12.30 -12.12 29.87
C ASN A 93 -12.93 -11.30 28.73
N LYS A 94 -12.13 -10.45 28.06
CA LYS A 94 -12.63 -9.61 26.97
C LYS A 94 -13.16 -10.48 25.82
N THR A 95 -14.32 -10.10 25.35
CA THR A 95 -14.98 -10.79 24.25
C THR A 95 -14.36 -10.37 22.91
N TYR A 96 -14.68 -11.15 21.88
CA TYR A 96 -14.28 -10.84 20.51
C TYR A 96 -14.71 -9.42 20.08
N SER A 97 -15.94 -9.02 20.41
CA SER A 97 -16.44 -7.69 20.02
C SER A 97 -15.76 -6.56 20.78
N GLU A 98 -15.50 -6.72 22.07
CA GLU A 98 -14.79 -5.74 22.91
C GLU A 98 -13.38 -5.50 22.39
N LEU A 99 -12.64 -6.57 22.10
CA LEU A 99 -11.28 -6.46 21.55
C LEU A 99 -11.27 -5.86 20.15
N PHE A 100 -12.28 -6.14 19.33
CA PHE A 100 -12.37 -5.50 18.01
C PHE A 100 -12.65 -3.99 18.11
N ILE A 101 -13.45 -3.56 19.08
CA ILE A 101 -13.66 -2.12 19.36
C ILE A 101 -12.36 -1.46 19.80
N GLU A 102 -11.65 -2.11 20.71
CA GLU A 102 -10.35 -1.64 21.21
C GLU A 102 -9.31 -1.54 20.08
N TYR A 103 -9.26 -2.55 19.20
CA TYR A 103 -8.46 -2.51 17.98
C TYR A 103 -8.84 -1.32 17.09
N GLY A 104 -10.13 -0.99 17.02
CA GLY A 104 -10.61 0.18 16.30
C GLY A 104 -10.09 1.50 16.88
N ILE A 105 -9.99 1.61 18.21
CA ILE A 105 -9.39 2.76 18.89
C ILE A 105 -7.89 2.84 18.56
N TYR A 106 -7.16 1.73 18.71
CA TYR A 106 -5.75 1.65 18.32
C TYR A 106 -5.50 2.09 16.87
N LEU A 107 -6.32 1.61 15.94
CA LEU A 107 -6.21 2.01 14.54
C LEU A 107 -6.49 3.49 14.31
N LYS A 108 -7.40 4.08 15.10
CA LYS A 108 -7.73 5.52 15.02
C LYS A 108 -6.54 6.39 15.43
N GLU A 109 -5.77 5.97 16.40
CA GLU A 109 -4.59 6.67 16.90
C GLU A 109 -3.39 6.54 15.97
N ASN A 110 -3.26 5.39 15.30
CA ASN A 110 -2.08 5.03 14.51
C ASN A 110 -2.24 5.20 12.99
N LEU A 111 -3.46 5.50 12.49
CA LEU A 111 -3.73 5.62 11.06
C LEU A 111 -4.24 7.00 10.68
N LYS A 112 -4.05 7.36 9.40
CA LYS A 112 -4.61 8.62 8.85
C LYS A 112 -6.12 8.69 9.14
N THR A 113 -6.58 9.84 9.62
CA THR A 113 -7.95 10.11 10.13
C THR A 113 -9.07 9.59 9.23
N THR A 114 -8.90 9.67 7.92
CA THR A 114 -9.91 9.26 6.94
C THR A 114 -10.13 7.75 6.95
N TYR A 115 -9.05 6.99 6.94
CA TYR A 115 -9.10 5.52 6.96
C TYR A 115 -9.64 5.03 8.30
N SER A 116 -9.23 5.67 9.40
CA SER A 116 -9.66 5.30 10.75
C SER A 116 -11.16 5.46 10.98
N THR A 117 -11.79 6.49 10.42
CA THR A 117 -13.24 6.72 10.57
C THR A 117 -14.06 5.67 9.82
N ASP A 118 -13.67 5.33 8.60
CA ASP A 118 -14.37 4.28 7.81
C ASP A 118 -14.19 2.90 8.44
N ILE A 119 -13.00 2.60 8.92
CA ILE A 119 -12.68 1.34 9.61
C ILE A 119 -13.48 1.21 10.92
N SER A 120 -13.54 2.25 11.74
CA SER A 120 -14.29 2.21 13.01
C SER A 120 -15.78 1.90 12.78
N ARG A 121 -16.38 2.50 11.75
CA ARG A 121 -17.75 2.20 11.36
C ARG A 121 -17.91 0.74 10.90
N LYS A 122 -16.96 0.22 10.10
CA LYS A 122 -16.98 -1.18 9.63
C LYS A 122 -16.77 -2.16 10.79
N ILE A 123 -15.90 -1.82 11.74
CA ILE A 123 -15.70 -2.64 12.94
C ILE A 123 -17.03 -2.77 13.70
N LYS A 124 -17.65 -1.65 14.06
CA LYS A 124 -18.89 -1.63 14.83
C LYS A 124 -20.07 -2.36 14.12
N ASN A 125 -20.20 -2.19 12.81
CA ASN A 125 -21.37 -2.66 12.08
C ASN A 125 -21.19 -4.04 11.44
N TYR A 126 -19.97 -4.50 11.25
CA TYR A 126 -19.67 -5.70 10.49
C TYR A 126 -18.66 -6.62 11.20
N TYR A 127 -17.41 -6.19 11.40
CA TYR A 127 -16.35 -7.09 11.86
C TYR A 127 -16.59 -7.64 13.27
N SER A 128 -17.04 -6.83 14.21
CA SER A 128 -17.34 -7.27 15.58
C SER A 128 -18.48 -8.30 15.69
N LYS A 129 -19.23 -8.51 14.60
CA LYS A 129 -20.38 -9.44 14.55
C LYS A 129 -20.10 -10.69 13.71
N LEU A 130 -18.87 -10.87 13.25
CA LEU A 130 -18.54 -12.00 12.38
C LEU A 130 -18.36 -13.31 13.13
N MET A 131 -17.94 -13.25 14.38
CA MET A 131 -17.72 -14.39 15.27
C MET A 131 -18.63 -14.31 16.50
N PRO A 132 -18.80 -15.40 17.24
CA PRO A 132 -19.52 -15.38 18.50
C PRO A 132 -18.91 -14.38 19.48
N ASP A 133 -19.75 -13.64 20.21
CA ASP A 133 -19.33 -12.68 21.22
C ASP A 133 -19.04 -13.37 22.56
N ILE A 134 -18.02 -14.16 22.57
CA ILE A 134 -17.52 -14.91 23.73
C ILE A 134 -16.10 -14.45 24.06
N PRO A 135 -15.59 -14.74 25.28
CA PRO A 135 -14.20 -14.47 25.58
C PRO A 135 -13.27 -15.02 24.51
N ILE A 136 -12.33 -14.19 24.06
CA ILE A 136 -11.48 -14.50 22.91
C ILE A 136 -10.68 -15.80 23.11
N THR A 137 -10.39 -16.13 24.37
CA THR A 137 -9.69 -17.36 24.76
C THR A 137 -10.52 -18.64 24.59
N LYS A 138 -11.84 -18.51 24.39
CA LYS A 138 -12.76 -19.63 24.16
C LYS A 138 -13.11 -19.85 22.69
N LEU A 139 -12.54 -19.06 21.76
CA LEU A 139 -12.74 -19.28 20.34
C LEU A 139 -12.05 -20.57 19.89
N LEU A 140 -12.77 -21.35 19.10
CA LEU A 140 -12.34 -22.64 18.58
C LEU A 140 -12.11 -22.57 17.07
N LYS A 141 -11.44 -23.59 16.53
CA LYS A 141 -11.22 -23.77 15.09
C LYS A 141 -12.52 -23.72 14.29
N GLU A 142 -13.60 -24.31 14.84
CA GLU A 142 -14.91 -24.30 14.23
C GLU A 142 -15.45 -22.89 14.02
N ASP A 143 -15.16 -21.96 14.92
CA ASP A 143 -15.59 -20.56 14.80
C ASP A 143 -14.85 -19.85 13.66
N ALA A 144 -13.58 -20.14 13.50
CA ALA A 144 -12.81 -19.65 12.37
C ALA A 144 -13.33 -20.20 11.04
N LEU A 145 -13.68 -21.49 10.97
CA LEU A 145 -14.27 -22.11 9.79
C LEU A 145 -15.65 -21.53 9.47
N LYS A 146 -16.49 -21.30 10.49
CA LYS A 146 -17.80 -20.64 10.32
C LYS A 146 -17.64 -19.22 9.77
N LEU A 147 -16.66 -18.46 10.27
CA LEU A 147 -16.31 -17.13 9.77
C LEU A 147 -15.94 -17.19 8.30
N ARG A 148 -15.03 -18.09 7.91
CA ARG A 148 -14.62 -18.28 6.51
C ARG A 148 -15.81 -18.62 5.61
N ASN A 149 -16.67 -19.53 6.05
CA ASN A 149 -17.86 -19.92 5.33
C ASN A 149 -18.86 -18.75 5.19
N LYS A 150 -19.02 -17.91 6.23
CA LYS A 150 -19.83 -16.69 6.18
C LYS A 150 -19.29 -15.71 5.14
N LEU A 151 -17.99 -15.46 5.12
CA LEU A 151 -17.35 -14.62 4.09
C LEU A 151 -17.51 -15.22 2.68
N ASN A 152 -17.44 -16.55 2.55
CA ASN A 152 -17.59 -17.21 1.25
C ASN A 152 -19.00 -17.06 0.67
N LYS A 153 -20.03 -17.09 1.49
CA LYS A 153 -21.44 -16.91 1.07
C LYS A 153 -21.78 -15.47 0.64
N GLU A 154 -20.93 -14.50 0.95
CA GLU A 154 -21.15 -13.11 0.52
C GLU A 154 -20.99 -12.95 -1.00
N LYS A 155 -21.94 -12.26 -1.63
CA LYS A 155 -21.94 -11.95 -3.07
C LYS A 155 -20.95 -10.82 -3.40
N ILE A 156 -19.67 -11.03 -3.13
CA ILE A 156 -18.57 -10.09 -3.39
C ILE A 156 -17.40 -10.82 -4.03
N THR A 157 -16.51 -10.05 -4.69
CA THR A 157 -15.33 -10.62 -5.37
C THR A 157 -14.37 -11.27 -4.37
N CYS A 158 -13.64 -12.32 -4.80
CA CYS A 158 -12.60 -12.98 -3.99
C CYS A 158 -11.56 -11.98 -3.48
N LYS A 159 -11.18 -10.98 -4.28
CA LYS A 159 -10.31 -9.89 -3.86
C LYS A 159 -10.87 -9.13 -2.63
N THR A 160 -12.17 -8.88 -2.60
CA THR A 160 -12.83 -8.21 -1.46
C THR A 160 -12.94 -9.14 -0.26
N LYS A 161 -13.26 -10.43 -0.47
CA LYS A 161 -13.26 -11.45 0.60
C LYS A 161 -11.88 -11.54 1.25
N ASN A 162 -10.82 -11.61 0.45
CA ASN A 162 -9.44 -11.67 0.95
C ASN A 162 -9.00 -10.40 1.69
N LYS A 163 -9.43 -9.21 1.23
CA LYS A 163 -9.20 -7.97 1.99
C LYS A 163 -9.85 -8.01 3.38
N ARG A 164 -11.08 -8.57 3.49
CA ARG A 164 -11.77 -8.72 4.77
C ARG A 164 -11.08 -9.74 5.66
N LEU A 165 -10.71 -10.87 5.09
CA LEU A 165 -9.97 -11.92 5.80
C LEU A 165 -8.63 -11.39 6.34
N ASN A 166 -7.84 -10.70 5.51
CA ASN A 166 -6.59 -10.08 5.94
C ASN A 166 -6.76 -9.04 7.05
N PHE A 167 -7.87 -8.31 7.05
CA PHE A 167 -8.17 -7.38 8.12
C PHE A 167 -8.43 -8.11 9.45
N ILE A 168 -9.12 -9.25 9.40
CA ILE A 168 -9.37 -10.10 10.57
C ILE A 168 -8.07 -10.75 11.06
N ILE A 169 -7.24 -11.26 10.16
CA ILE A 169 -5.92 -11.81 10.50
C ILE A 169 -5.08 -10.75 11.23
N ARG A 170 -5.01 -9.53 10.73
CA ARG A 170 -4.29 -8.42 11.39
C ARG A 170 -4.86 -8.05 12.75
N PHE A 171 -6.15 -8.20 12.95
CA PHE A 171 -6.75 -8.04 14.28
C PHE A 171 -6.23 -9.11 15.25
N PHE A 172 -6.17 -10.38 14.83
CA PHE A 172 -5.63 -11.46 15.68
C PHE A 172 -4.11 -11.31 15.89
N ASP A 173 -3.36 -10.86 14.88
CA ASP A 173 -1.94 -10.47 15.05
C ASP A 173 -1.77 -9.39 16.12
N TRP A 174 -2.68 -8.41 16.11
CA TRP A 174 -2.70 -7.34 17.11
C TRP A 174 -3.02 -7.89 18.51
N VAL A 175 -4.03 -8.74 18.62
CA VAL A 175 -4.37 -9.41 19.90
C VAL A 175 -3.19 -10.24 20.39
N GLU A 176 -2.55 -11.02 19.51
CA GLU A 176 -1.35 -11.80 19.87
C GLU A 176 -0.23 -10.90 20.40
N LYS A 177 0.00 -9.77 19.75
CA LYS A 177 1.05 -8.81 20.12
C LYS A 177 0.80 -8.12 21.47
N PHE A 178 -0.43 -7.70 21.74
CA PHE A 178 -0.75 -6.88 22.91
C PHE A 178 -1.25 -7.69 24.12
N TYR A 179 -1.87 -8.85 23.87
CA TYR A 179 -2.40 -9.75 24.90
C TYR A 179 -1.60 -11.04 25.02
N HIS A 180 -0.56 -11.21 24.20
CA HIS A 180 0.33 -12.39 24.19
C HIS A 180 -0.40 -13.74 24.03
N TYR A 181 -1.57 -13.74 23.40
CA TYR A 181 -2.38 -14.92 23.16
C TYR A 181 -2.27 -15.37 21.70
N ARG A 182 -1.91 -16.63 21.46
CA ARG A 182 -1.64 -17.18 20.13
C ARG A 182 -2.86 -17.93 19.56
N PHE A 183 -3.30 -17.51 18.38
CA PHE A 183 -4.43 -18.10 17.64
C PHE A 183 -3.92 -18.95 16.48
N ASN A 184 -3.48 -20.19 16.74
CA ASN A 184 -2.89 -21.06 15.69
C ASN A 184 -3.88 -21.34 14.55
N ASP A 185 -5.19 -21.46 14.84
CA ASP A 185 -6.19 -21.90 13.87
C ASP A 185 -6.70 -20.78 12.94
N ILE A 186 -6.60 -19.52 13.35
CA ILE A 186 -7.02 -18.36 12.55
C ILE A 186 -6.04 -18.11 11.41
N PHE A 187 -4.75 -18.30 11.66
CA PHE A 187 -3.70 -18.09 10.66
C PHE A 187 -3.68 -19.19 9.58
N LEU A 188 -4.35 -20.31 9.82
CA LEU A 188 -4.52 -21.39 8.85
C LEU A 188 -5.65 -21.11 7.84
N LEU A 189 -6.37 -20.00 7.95
CA LEU A 189 -7.41 -19.65 7.00
C LEU A 189 -6.80 -19.22 5.65
N GLU A 190 -6.87 -20.14 4.69
CA GLU A 190 -6.43 -19.86 3.33
C GLU A 190 -7.25 -18.76 2.65
N HIS A 191 -6.57 -17.98 1.81
CA HIS A 191 -7.22 -17.02 0.95
C HIS A 191 -8.23 -17.68 0.00
N PHE A 192 -9.29 -16.97 -0.32
CA PHE A 192 -10.22 -17.39 -1.35
C PHE A 192 -9.53 -17.33 -2.71
N ARG A 193 -9.67 -18.40 -3.48
CA ARG A 193 -9.13 -18.51 -4.84
C ARG A 193 -10.28 -18.43 -5.84
N ASP A 194 -10.09 -17.64 -6.87
CA ASP A 194 -11.01 -17.53 -8.00
C ASP A 194 -10.59 -18.59 -9.03
N TYR A 195 -11.16 -19.77 -8.95
CA TYR A 195 -10.83 -20.87 -9.88
C TYR A 195 -11.36 -20.62 -11.29
N GLU A 196 -12.39 -19.75 -11.44
CA GLU A 196 -13.02 -19.45 -12.72
C GLU A 196 -12.28 -18.36 -13.52
N ILE A 197 -11.42 -17.57 -12.88
CA ILE A 197 -10.61 -16.56 -13.58
C ILE A 197 -9.32 -17.17 -14.11
N LYS A 198 -9.44 -18.26 -14.87
CA LYS A 198 -8.38 -18.70 -15.75
C LYS A 198 -8.28 -17.72 -16.92
N ARG A 199 -7.24 -16.87 -16.90
CA ARG A 199 -6.63 -16.28 -18.09
C ARG A 199 -7.38 -15.21 -18.91
N GLN A 200 -8.44 -14.64 -18.48
CA GLN A 200 -8.73 -13.32 -18.98
C GLN A 200 -7.78 -12.35 -18.28
N LYS A 201 -6.61 -12.06 -18.90
CA LYS A 201 -5.92 -10.79 -18.63
C LYS A 201 -7.03 -9.77 -18.69
N LYS A 202 -7.40 -9.17 -17.54
CA LYS A 202 -8.36 -8.06 -17.56
C LYS A 202 -7.77 -7.09 -18.53
N LYS A 203 -8.40 -6.99 -19.71
CA LYS A 203 -8.05 -5.97 -20.68
C LYS A 203 -8.11 -4.68 -19.88
N GLN A 204 -6.97 -4.01 -19.72
CA GLN A 204 -6.96 -2.77 -18.98
C GLN A 204 -7.89 -1.86 -19.76
N LEU A 205 -9.02 -1.50 -19.15
CA LEU A 205 -9.99 -0.65 -19.82
C LEU A 205 -9.34 0.71 -19.96
N ILE A 206 -9.04 1.07 -21.18
CA ILE A 206 -8.49 2.37 -21.56
C ILE A 206 -9.52 3.06 -22.46
N VAL A 207 -9.43 4.37 -22.58
CA VAL A 207 -10.09 5.17 -23.57
C VAL A 207 -9.09 5.36 -24.70
N GLU A 208 -9.41 4.90 -25.88
CA GLU A 208 -8.59 5.09 -27.07
C GLU A 208 -8.48 6.58 -27.39
N PHE A 209 -7.39 6.98 -28.04
CA PHE A 209 -7.12 8.41 -28.27
C PHE A 209 -8.21 9.06 -29.13
N ASP A 210 -8.63 8.39 -30.18
CA ASP A 210 -9.70 8.89 -31.08
C ASP A 210 -11.05 8.97 -30.37
N ASP A 211 -11.35 8.03 -29.49
CA ASP A 211 -12.57 8.09 -28.68
C ASP A 211 -12.51 9.26 -27.69
N PHE A 212 -11.36 9.52 -27.08
CA PHE A 212 -11.19 10.68 -26.20
C PHE A 212 -11.35 12.00 -26.99
N LYS A 213 -10.79 12.09 -28.20
CA LYS A 213 -10.93 13.24 -29.08
C LYS A 213 -12.42 13.54 -29.36
N LYS A 214 -13.21 12.52 -29.70
CA LYS A 214 -14.65 12.65 -29.90
C LYS A 214 -15.37 13.09 -28.63
N ILE A 215 -15.08 12.45 -27.49
CA ILE A 215 -15.64 12.82 -26.18
C ILE A 215 -15.38 14.30 -25.89
N TYR A 216 -14.15 14.76 -26.13
CA TYR A 216 -13.77 16.14 -25.90
C TYR A 216 -14.50 17.11 -26.82
N GLN A 217 -14.61 16.78 -28.11
CA GLN A 217 -15.28 17.61 -29.10
C GLN A 217 -16.81 17.72 -28.86
N GLU A 218 -17.43 16.60 -28.45
CA GLU A 218 -18.89 16.55 -28.19
C GLU A 218 -19.28 17.06 -26.79
N CYS A 219 -18.31 17.28 -25.89
CA CYS A 219 -18.58 17.87 -24.59
C CYS A 219 -18.94 19.34 -24.74
N ASN A 220 -20.23 19.68 -24.57
CA ASN A 220 -20.75 21.04 -24.71
C ASN A 220 -20.55 21.92 -23.46
N ASP A 221 -20.03 21.39 -22.37
CA ASP A 221 -19.76 22.11 -21.14
C ASP A 221 -18.26 22.38 -21.00
N ASP A 222 -17.84 23.62 -21.20
CA ASP A 222 -16.42 24.02 -21.12
C ASP A 222 -15.76 23.69 -19.80
N TYR A 223 -16.53 23.69 -18.70
CA TYR A 223 -16.03 23.29 -17.38
C TYR A 223 -15.63 21.80 -17.36
N TYR A 224 -16.53 20.92 -17.83
CA TYR A 224 -16.24 19.49 -17.90
C TYR A 224 -15.30 19.14 -19.05
N LYS A 225 -15.29 19.92 -20.11
CA LYS A 225 -14.30 19.82 -21.18
C LYS A 225 -12.88 20.01 -20.65
N LEU A 226 -12.65 21.09 -19.87
CA LEU A 226 -11.38 21.31 -19.20
C LEU A 226 -11.06 20.20 -18.16
N ALA A 227 -12.07 19.75 -17.43
CA ALA A 227 -11.91 18.69 -16.43
C ALA A 227 -11.48 17.36 -17.04
N LEU A 228 -12.08 16.95 -18.15
CA LEU A 228 -11.72 15.75 -18.92
C LEU A 228 -10.30 15.85 -19.47
N LEU A 229 -9.98 16.99 -20.07
CA LEU A 229 -8.65 17.25 -20.62
C LEU A 229 -7.58 17.18 -19.52
N THR A 230 -7.81 17.82 -18.39
CA THR A 230 -6.88 17.79 -17.22
C THR A 230 -6.63 16.36 -16.76
N MET A 231 -7.69 15.55 -16.61
CA MET A 231 -7.54 14.14 -16.22
C MET A 231 -6.80 13.31 -17.26
N PHE A 232 -7.03 13.58 -18.53
CA PHE A 232 -6.41 12.83 -19.62
C PHE A 232 -4.91 13.14 -19.70
N ILE A 233 -4.52 14.41 -19.82
CA ILE A 233 -3.13 14.80 -20.07
C ILE A 233 -2.23 14.60 -18.85
N TYR A 234 -2.70 14.89 -17.64
CA TYR A 234 -1.91 14.78 -16.40
C TYR A 234 -2.14 13.47 -15.64
N GLY A 235 -3.18 12.73 -15.99
CA GLY A 235 -3.52 11.50 -15.28
C GLY A 235 -3.78 11.68 -13.78
N TYR A 236 -4.32 12.83 -13.35
CA TYR A 236 -4.57 13.09 -11.94
C TYR A 236 -5.54 12.10 -11.32
N ARG A 237 -5.33 11.80 -10.02
CA ARG A 237 -6.39 11.18 -9.23
C ARG A 237 -7.50 12.21 -9.00
N ILE A 238 -8.76 11.76 -8.93
CA ILE A 238 -9.89 12.68 -8.73
C ILE A 238 -9.65 13.63 -7.55
N GLY A 239 -9.16 13.10 -6.42
CA GLY A 239 -8.87 13.92 -5.24
C GLY A 239 -7.77 14.97 -5.44
N GLU A 240 -6.76 14.68 -6.28
CA GLU A 240 -5.71 15.61 -6.67
C GLU A 240 -6.30 16.72 -7.55
N GLN A 241 -7.04 16.33 -8.59
CA GLN A 241 -7.68 17.30 -9.49
C GLN A 241 -8.65 18.25 -8.78
N LEU A 242 -9.49 17.71 -7.89
CA LEU A 242 -10.45 18.50 -7.12
C LEU A 242 -9.79 19.41 -6.06
N ALA A 243 -8.52 19.17 -5.77
CA ALA A 243 -7.74 19.99 -4.85
C ALA A 243 -7.00 21.14 -5.54
N LEU A 244 -6.97 21.19 -6.89
CA LEU A 244 -6.31 22.25 -7.61
C LEU A 244 -6.98 23.59 -7.33
N THR A 245 -6.17 24.56 -6.95
CA THR A 245 -6.54 25.96 -6.75
C THR A 245 -5.83 26.85 -7.77
N VAL A 246 -6.22 28.09 -7.90
CA VAL A 246 -5.48 29.03 -8.75
C VAL A 246 -4.03 29.16 -8.27
N ASP A 247 -3.80 29.07 -6.95
CA ASP A 247 -2.46 29.06 -6.35
C ASP A 247 -1.58 27.88 -6.76
N SER A 248 -2.18 26.79 -7.24
CA SER A 248 -1.45 25.62 -7.76
C SER A 248 -0.80 25.89 -9.12
N ILE A 249 -1.07 27.04 -9.75
CA ILE A 249 -0.67 27.34 -11.12
C ILE A 249 0.32 28.51 -11.10
N ASN A 250 1.51 28.26 -11.63
CA ASN A 250 2.49 29.30 -11.90
C ASN A 250 2.51 29.58 -13.41
N PHE A 251 1.99 30.72 -13.80
CA PHE A 251 1.93 31.17 -15.20
C PHE A 251 3.25 31.73 -15.72
N GLU A 252 4.16 32.14 -14.81
CA GLU A 252 5.49 32.66 -15.19
C GLU A 252 6.37 31.49 -15.62
N ASP A 253 6.43 30.45 -14.82
CA ASP A 253 7.19 29.24 -15.12
C ASP A 253 6.41 28.22 -15.97
N ASN A 254 5.15 28.51 -16.26
CA ASN A 254 4.23 27.65 -16.98
C ASN A 254 4.12 26.25 -16.36
N THR A 255 3.91 26.19 -15.03
CA THR A 255 3.85 24.96 -14.24
C THR A 255 2.59 24.84 -13.42
N ILE A 256 2.25 23.59 -13.09
CA ILE A 256 1.15 23.23 -12.19
C ILE A 256 1.69 22.33 -11.07
N GLU A 257 1.38 22.68 -9.83
CA GLU A 257 1.88 21.97 -8.66
C GLU A 257 0.79 21.13 -8.00
N ILE A 258 1.11 19.88 -7.69
CA ILE A 258 0.26 18.95 -6.95
C ILE A 258 0.87 18.73 -5.57
N TYR A 259 0.30 19.34 -4.54
CA TYR A 259 0.75 19.23 -3.16
C TYR A 259 -0.36 18.83 -2.19
N GLN A 260 -1.60 18.70 -2.68
CA GLN A 260 -2.74 18.37 -1.85
C GLN A 260 -3.77 17.48 -2.57
N SER A 261 -4.67 16.88 -1.80
CA SER A 261 -5.77 16.07 -2.28
C SER A 261 -7.02 16.35 -1.44
N VAL A 262 -8.17 16.46 -2.08
CA VAL A 262 -9.46 16.60 -1.40
C VAL A 262 -9.97 15.25 -0.93
N ASN A 263 -10.43 15.22 0.30
CA ASN A 263 -11.09 14.08 0.88
C ASN A 263 -12.45 14.51 1.46
N PHE A 264 -13.53 13.90 0.97
CA PHE A 264 -14.87 14.20 1.46
C PHE A 264 -15.23 13.32 2.65
N LYS A 265 -15.46 13.95 3.82
CA LYS A 265 -15.86 13.26 5.05
C LYS A 265 -17.40 13.20 5.13
N GLY A 266 -17.93 12.01 5.36
CA GLY A 266 -19.30 11.83 5.80
C GLY A 266 -20.28 11.35 4.75
N GLY A 267 -21.39 10.71 5.22
CA GLY A 267 -22.46 10.16 4.40
C GLY A 267 -23.31 11.22 3.69
N LYS A 268 -24.39 10.76 3.05
CA LYS A 268 -25.34 11.58 2.30
C LYS A 268 -25.66 12.91 3.03
N GLY A 269 -25.43 14.03 2.38
CA GLY A 269 -25.80 15.38 2.85
C GLY A 269 -24.73 16.14 3.65
N LYS A 270 -23.57 15.56 3.99
CA LYS A 270 -22.51 16.31 4.67
C LYS A 270 -21.56 16.98 3.67
N LYS A 271 -21.50 18.30 3.73
CA LYS A 271 -20.74 19.17 2.82
C LYS A 271 -19.26 19.34 3.22
N ASN A 272 -18.76 18.54 4.15
CA ASN A 272 -17.42 18.73 4.71
C ASN A 272 -16.38 17.99 3.87
N PHE A 273 -15.41 18.72 3.40
CA PHE A 273 -14.19 18.19 2.84
C PHE A 273 -12.99 18.53 3.73
N THR A 274 -11.91 17.80 3.56
CA THR A 274 -10.60 18.11 4.16
C THR A 274 -9.55 18.03 3.08
N LEU A 275 -8.65 19.00 3.10
CA LEU A 275 -7.42 18.92 2.33
C LEU A 275 -6.44 18.06 3.12
N THR A 276 -5.83 17.13 2.44
CA THR A 276 -4.82 16.22 2.99
C THR A 276 -3.62 16.23 2.07
N THR A 277 -2.45 15.93 2.61
CA THR A 277 -1.30 15.62 1.75
C THR A 277 -1.66 14.47 0.81
N PRO A 278 -1.10 14.39 -0.37
CA PRO A 278 -1.29 13.28 -1.28
C PRO A 278 -1.00 11.94 -0.59
N LYS A 279 -1.48 10.85 -1.19
CA LYS A 279 -1.42 9.52 -0.56
C LYS A 279 0.02 9.06 -0.26
N THR A 280 0.99 9.53 -1.04
CA THR A 280 2.42 9.20 -0.92
C THR A 280 3.24 10.46 -1.13
N ALA A 281 4.44 10.54 -0.56
CA ALA A 281 5.36 11.67 -0.76
C ALA A 281 5.69 11.87 -2.24
N SER A 282 5.85 10.78 -3.00
CA SER A 282 6.09 10.82 -4.46
C SER A 282 4.92 11.38 -5.28
N SER A 283 3.76 11.59 -4.66
CA SER A 283 2.62 12.21 -5.35
C SER A 283 2.67 13.74 -5.36
N GLU A 284 3.52 14.34 -4.52
CA GLU A 284 3.83 15.78 -4.60
C GLU A 284 4.76 15.99 -5.78
N ARG A 285 4.35 16.85 -6.71
CA ARG A 285 5.08 17.06 -7.96
C ARG A 285 4.71 18.38 -8.62
N ILE A 286 5.63 18.90 -9.39
CA ILE A 286 5.44 20.04 -10.28
C ILE A 286 5.49 19.50 -11.71
N GLN A 287 4.56 19.90 -12.55
CA GLN A 287 4.46 19.47 -13.95
C GLN A 287 4.39 20.69 -14.86
N LEU A 288 5.03 20.60 -16.04
CA LEU A 288 4.94 21.63 -17.06
C LEU A 288 3.52 21.67 -17.64
N MET A 289 3.06 22.87 -17.99
CA MET A 289 1.80 23.06 -18.68
C MET A 289 2.04 23.21 -20.19
N PRO A 290 1.37 22.40 -21.02
CA PRO A 290 1.28 22.68 -22.44
C PRO A 290 0.71 24.08 -22.70
N THR A 291 1.19 24.76 -23.74
CA THR A 291 0.80 26.14 -24.05
C THR A 291 -0.71 26.27 -24.25
N ILE A 292 -1.30 25.30 -24.95
CA ILE A 292 -2.75 25.25 -25.18
C ILE A 292 -3.50 25.11 -23.87
N TYR A 293 -3.02 24.23 -22.95
CA TYR A 293 -3.66 24.05 -21.64
C TYR A 293 -3.55 25.31 -20.78
N SER A 294 -2.38 25.98 -20.80
CA SER A 294 -2.17 27.26 -20.08
C SER A 294 -3.19 28.32 -20.53
N THR A 295 -3.49 28.38 -21.82
CA THR A 295 -4.51 29.30 -22.39
C THR A 295 -5.91 28.94 -21.89
N LEU A 296 -6.31 27.68 -22.00
CA LEU A 296 -7.64 27.21 -21.59
C LEU A 296 -7.88 27.43 -20.08
N ILE A 297 -6.88 27.17 -19.24
CA ILE A 297 -7.05 27.38 -17.81
C ILE A 297 -7.08 28.87 -17.42
N LYS A 298 -6.34 29.74 -18.13
CA LYS A 298 -6.43 31.20 -17.98
C LYS A 298 -7.84 31.70 -18.31
N GLU A 299 -8.41 31.24 -19.41
CA GLU A 299 -9.78 31.57 -19.84
C GLU A 299 -10.81 31.11 -18.80
N HIS A 300 -10.64 29.89 -18.27
CA HIS A 300 -11.50 29.34 -17.23
C HIS A 300 -11.45 30.21 -15.95
N ILE A 301 -10.26 30.55 -15.47
CA ILE A 301 -10.06 31.43 -14.30
C ILE A 301 -10.71 32.79 -14.52
N LYS A 302 -10.52 33.38 -15.69
CA LYS A 302 -11.11 34.69 -16.05
C LYS A 302 -12.64 34.61 -16.13
N ARG A 303 -13.18 33.56 -16.78
CA ARG A 303 -14.63 33.38 -16.96
C ARG A 303 -15.36 33.30 -15.63
N PHE A 304 -14.82 32.55 -14.67
CA PHE A 304 -15.43 32.37 -13.36
C PHE A 304 -14.93 33.38 -12.30
N LYS A 305 -14.05 34.29 -12.68
CA LYS A 305 -13.45 35.32 -11.78
C LYS A 305 -12.83 34.69 -10.53
N LEU A 306 -12.14 33.55 -10.71
CA LEU A 306 -11.54 32.82 -9.61
C LEU A 306 -10.38 33.60 -8.98
N LYS A 307 -10.33 33.61 -7.65
CA LYS A 307 -9.26 34.21 -6.87
C LYS A 307 -8.21 33.15 -6.51
N LYS A 308 -7.07 33.61 -6.01
CA LYS A 308 -5.88 32.79 -5.73
C LYS A 308 -6.15 31.48 -4.98
N LYS A 309 -7.03 31.51 -3.95
CA LYS A 309 -7.39 30.35 -3.14
C LYS A 309 -8.64 29.58 -3.61
N ASP A 310 -9.27 30.00 -4.70
CA ASP A 310 -10.45 29.32 -5.22
C ASP A 310 -10.04 28.04 -5.95
N PHE A 311 -10.89 27.05 -5.86
CA PHE A 311 -10.66 25.76 -6.55
C PHE A 311 -10.98 25.89 -8.04
N ILE A 312 -10.15 25.28 -8.88
CA ILE A 312 -10.35 25.24 -10.34
C ILE A 312 -11.60 24.44 -10.67
N PHE A 313 -11.79 23.29 -9.97
CA PHE A 313 -12.96 22.43 -10.15
C PHE A 313 -13.86 22.54 -8.91
N PHE A 314 -14.82 23.43 -9.00
CA PHE A 314 -15.59 23.91 -7.87
C PHE A 314 -17.10 23.68 -8.03
N ARG A 315 -17.81 23.86 -6.93
CA ARG A 315 -19.22 24.25 -6.88
C ARG A 315 -19.35 25.60 -6.15
N SER A 316 -20.28 26.41 -6.59
CA SER A 316 -20.58 27.66 -5.90
C SER A 316 -21.46 27.38 -4.68
N GLU A 317 -21.06 27.92 -3.52
CA GLU A 317 -21.86 27.88 -2.29
C GLU A 317 -21.68 29.18 -1.51
N LYS A 318 -22.75 29.98 -1.38
CA LYS A 318 -22.73 31.26 -0.67
C LYS A 318 -21.52 32.15 -1.07
N GLU A 319 -21.36 32.37 -2.37
CA GLU A 319 -20.27 33.15 -2.98
C GLU A 319 -18.85 32.61 -2.80
N LYS A 320 -18.73 31.35 -2.33
CA LYS A 320 -17.45 30.66 -2.22
C LYS A 320 -17.35 29.55 -3.26
N TYR A 321 -16.20 29.45 -3.86
CA TYR A 321 -15.85 28.36 -4.79
C TYR A 321 -15.15 27.24 -4.02
N ILE A 322 -15.94 26.26 -3.57
CA ILE A 322 -15.45 25.09 -2.84
C ILE A 322 -15.36 23.89 -3.76
N PRO A 323 -14.53 22.85 -3.45
CA PRO A 323 -14.38 21.73 -4.38
C PRO A 323 -15.72 21.01 -4.60
N ILE A 324 -16.00 20.68 -5.85
CA ILE A 324 -17.16 19.86 -6.20
C ILE A 324 -17.05 18.48 -5.57
N HIS A 325 -18.16 17.93 -5.09
CA HIS A 325 -18.15 16.62 -4.45
C HIS A 325 -17.73 15.52 -5.45
N GLU A 326 -16.83 14.62 -5.05
CA GLU A 326 -16.24 13.57 -5.91
C GLU A 326 -17.28 12.76 -6.68
N ASN A 327 -18.37 12.33 -6.02
CA ASN A 327 -19.41 11.53 -6.68
C ASN A 327 -20.18 12.32 -7.73
N THR A 328 -20.41 13.62 -7.48
CA THR A 328 -21.05 14.52 -8.46
C THR A 328 -20.14 14.71 -9.67
N PHE A 329 -18.87 15.01 -9.40
CA PHE A 329 -17.87 15.19 -10.44
C PHE A 329 -17.71 13.93 -11.29
N ARG A 330 -17.56 12.77 -10.66
CA ARG A 330 -17.48 11.47 -11.34
C ARG A 330 -18.70 11.20 -12.21
N ARG A 331 -19.90 11.37 -11.65
CA ARG A 331 -21.15 11.15 -12.38
C ARG A 331 -21.26 12.04 -13.63
N ASN A 332 -20.88 13.29 -13.49
CA ASN A 332 -20.95 14.22 -14.62
C ASN A 332 -19.93 13.88 -15.72
N LEU A 333 -18.69 13.50 -15.34
CA LEU A 333 -17.73 12.98 -16.31
C LEU A 333 -18.24 11.73 -17.02
N GLU A 334 -18.88 10.82 -16.29
CA GLU A 334 -19.46 9.59 -16.86
C GLU A 334 -20.56 9.88 -17.87
N ILE A 335 -21.33 10.97 -17.73
CA ILE A 335 -22.38 11.33 -18.69
C ILE A 335 -21.78 11.56 -20.09
N TYR A 336 -20.66 12.29 -20.17
CA TYR A 336 -20.00 12.56 -21.44
C TYR A 336 -19.27 11.35 -22.03
N CYS A 337 -18.80 10.45 -21.21
CA CYS A 337 -17.95 9.34 -21.65
C CYS A 337 -18.69 8.03 -21.94
N ARG A 338 -19.87 7.82 -21.36
CA ARG A 338 -20.62 6.54 -21.51
C ARG A 338 -21.19 6.30 -22.91
N ALA A 339 -21.34 7.32 -23.70
CA ALA A 339 -21.72 7.17 -25.11
C ALA A 339 -20.67 6.34 -25.88
N TYR A 340 -19.39 6.49 -25.52
CA TYR A 340 -18.27 5.81 -26.16
C TYR A 340 -17.82 4.57 -25.41
N ASN A 341 -17.95 4.56 -24.08
CA ASN A 341 -17.59 3.40 -23.26
C ASN A 341 -18.56 3.23 -22.09
N LYS A 342 -19.42 2.20 -22.16
CA LYS A 342 -20.42 1.89 -21.12
C LYS A 342 -19.81 1.58 -19.75
N GLU A 343 -18.56 1.10 -19.72
CA GLU A 343 -17.83 0.76 -18.48
C GLU A 343 -16.91 1.89 -18.02
N PHE A 344 -17.03 3.09 -18.61
CA PHE A 344 -16.17 4.23 -18.28
C PHE A 344 -16.18 4.54 -16.77
N HIS A 345 -14.99 4.78 -16.28
CA HIS A 345 -14.76 5.42 -14.99
C HIS A 345 -13.50 6.31 -15.06
N PRO A 346 -13.43 7.41 -14.30
CA PRO A 346 -12.37 8.42 -14.46
C PRO A 346 -10.94 7.89 -14.37
N HIS A 347 -10.71 6.80 -13.65
CA HIS A 347 -9.38 6.17 -13.56
C HIS A 347 -8.89 5.58 -14.89
N MET A 348 -9.80 5.35 -15.83
CA MET A 348 -9.44 4.91 -17.18
C MET A 348 -8.64 5.98 -17.92
N LEU A 349 -8.97 7.28 -17.77
CA LEU A 349 -8.21 8.36 -18.39
C LEU A 349 -6.75 8.35 -17.94
N ARG A 350 -6.51 8.09 -16.64
CA ARG A 350 -5.14 7.92 -16.12
C ARG A 350 -4.44 6.68 -16.69
N ALA A 351 -5.16 5.59 -16.94
CA ALA A 351 -4.60 4.41 -17.58
C ALA A 351 -4.33 4.67 -19.08
N SER A 352 -5.19 5.45 -19.72
CA SER A 352 -5.07 5.81 -21.14
C SER A 352 -3.81 6.62 -21.42
N ILE A 353 -3.54 7.67 -20.65
CA ILE A 353 -2.33 8.48 -20.86
C ILE A 353 -1.05 7.66 -20.68
N VAL A 354 -1.03 6.69 -19.75
CA VAL A 354 0.09 5.75 -19.60
C VAL A 354 0.32 4.98 -20.91
N THR A 355 -0.76 4.47 -21.50
CA THR A 355 -0.68 3.68 -22.72
C THR A 355 -0.22 4.55 -23.89
N HIS A 356 -0.83 5.71 -24.07
CA HIS A 356 -0.51 6.60 -25.20
C HIS A 356 0.90 7.19 -25.12
N LEU A 357 1.38 7.58 -23.94
CA LEU A 357 2.78 8.01 -23.77
C LEU A 357 3.76 6.87 -24.07
N LYS A 358 3.43 5.64 -23.67
CA LYS A 358 4.25 4.46 -23.97
C LYS A 358 4.29 4.19 -25.48
N GLU A 359 3.17 4.30 -26.19
CA GLU A 359 3.08 4.15 -27.64
C GLU A 359 3.88 5.22 -28.40
N LYS A 360 4.02 6.41 -27.83
CA LYS A 360 4.90 7.49 -28.31
C LYS A 360 6.36 7.33 -27.90
N GLY A 361 6.74 6.20 -27.30
CA GLY A 361 8.13 5.85 -26.96
C GLY A 361 8.62 6.39 -25.62
N VAL A 362 7.77 7.00 -24.79
CA VAL A 362 8.16 7.44 -23.44
C VAL A 362 8.37 6.20 -22.55
N SER A 363 9.46 6.17 -21.80
CA SER A 363 9.79 5.04 -20.93
C SER A 363 8.82 4.92 -19.75
N LEU A 364 8.56 3.69 -19.27
CA LEU A 364 7.66 3.45 -18.13
C LEU A 364 8.15 4.12 -16.85
N ASP A 365 9.46 4.28 -16.66
CA ASP A 365 10.04 4.96 -15.50
C ASP A 365 9.71 6.47 -15.53
N GLU A 366 9.81 7.10 -16.68
CA GLU A 366 9.43 8.50 -16.88
C GLU A 366 7.94 8.72 -16.67
N ILE A 367 7.12 7.87 -17.26
CA ILE A 367 5.66 7.91 -17.06
C ILE A 367 5.31 7.71 -15.57
N SER A 368 5.99 6.80 -14.87
CA SER A 368 5.77 6.55 -13.44
C SER A 368 6.08 7.79 -12.60
N LYS A 369 7.18 8.47 -12.89
CA LYS A 369 7.57 9.73 -12.23
C LYS A 369 6.58 10.85 -12.54
N TYR A 370 6.22 11.01 -13.81
CA TYR A 370 5.23 11.99 -14.24
C TYR A 370 3.89 11.84 -13.51
N LEU A 371 3.46 10.61 -13.29
CA LEU A 371 2.20 10.31 -12.58
C LEU A 371 2.33 10.29 -11.06
N GLY A 372 3.53 10.36 -10.49
CA GLY A 372 3.77 10.25 -9.05
C GLY A 372 3.48 8.85 -8.51
N HIS A 373 4.05 7.80 -9.13
CA HIS A 373 4.02 6.43 -8.63
C HIS A 373 5.22 6.12 -7.74
N GLN A 374 5.05 5.24 -6.75
CA GLN A 374 5.94 5.10 -5.58
C GLN A 374 7.18 4.22 -5.78
N GLU A 375 7.44 3.64 -6.93
CA GLU A 375 8.44 2.55 -7.05
C GLU A 375 9.89 2.97 -7.36
N THR A 376 10.33 4.19 -7.10
CA THR A 376 11.78 4.50 -7.14
C THR A 376 12.19 5.62 -6.18
N ALA A 377 12.05 5.41 -4.89
CA ALA A 377 12.47 6.37 -3.86
C ALA A 377 13.94 6.21 -3.41
N VAL A 378 14.87 6.02 -4.34
CA VAL A 378 16.31 6.05 -4.02
C VAL A 378 17.04 6.80 -5.12
N THR A 379 17.11 8.12 -5.03
CA THR A 379 18.15 8.99 -5.62
C THR A 379 17.68 10.44 -5.91
N GLU A 380 16.99 11.05 -4.98
CA GLU A 380 16.35 12.39 -5.19
C GLU A 380 17.31 13.57 -5.36
N ARG A 381 18.59 13.46 -5.02
CA ARG A 381 19.53 14.61 -5.04
C ARG A 381 20.31 14.83 -6.33
N PHE A 382 20.44 13.83 -7.19
CA PHE A 382 21.18 13.94 -8.45
C PHE A 382 20.31 14.21 -9.69
N TYR A 383 18.99 14.11 -9.56
CA TYR A 383 18.05 14.06 -10.69
C TYR A 383 17.37 15.39 -11.07
N LEU A 384 17.53 16.47 -10.33
CA LEU A 384 16.81 17.72 -10.62
C LEU A 384 17.12 18.29 -12.03
N LYS A 385 18.36 18.22 -12.49
CA LYS A 385 18.69 18.70 -13.85
C LYS A 385 18.27 17.73 -14.97
N THR A 386 18.32 16.44 -14.74
CA THR A 386 17.91 15.40 -15.70
C THR A 386 16.37 15.30 -15.77
N SER A 387 15.68 15.61 -14.70
CA SER A 387 14.21 15.63 -14.63
C SER A 387 13.58 16.69 -15.53
N ILE A 388 14.12 17.92 -15.54
CA ILE A 388 13.58 19.03 -16.34
C ILE A 388 13.60 18.75 -17.84
N ASN A 389 14.69 18.15 -18.35
CA ASN A 389 14.79 17.82 -19.78
C ASN A 389 13.83 16.70 -20.19
N LYS A 390 13.59 15.72 -19.31
CA LYS A 390 12.66 14.61 -19.54
C LYS A 390 11.21 15.03 -19.44
N GLU A 391 10.90 15.94 -18.54
CA GLU A 391 9.57 16.55 -18.43
C GLU A 391 9.22 17.39 -19.67
N LYS A 392 10.20 18.08 -20.27
CA LYS A 392 10.02 18.77 -21.54
C LYS A 392 9.62 17.81 -22.66
N GLN A 393 10.25 16.64 -22.75
CA GLN A 393 9.92 15.62 -23.75
C GLN A 393 8.48 15.10 -23.60
N ILE A 394 8.04 14.84 -22.37
CA ILE A 394 6.65 14.46 -22.11
C ILE A 394 5.70 15.61 -22.46
N ASN A 395 6.07 16.84 -22.11
CA ASN A 395 5.27 18.01 -22.39
C ASN A 395 5.12 18.27 -23.90
N GLU A 396 6.16 18.05 -24.70
CA GLU A 396 6.11 18.13 -26.16
C GLU A 396 5.10 17.10 -26.73
N VAL A 397 5.17 15.85 -26.28
CA VAL A 397 4.20 14.82 -26.70
C VAL A 397 2.78 15.19 -26.28
N ILE A 398 2.59 15.76 -25.10
CA ILE A 398 1.28 16.21 -24.63
C ILE A 398 0.79 17.43 -25.43
N GLU A 399 1.69 18.36 -25.79
CA GLU A 399 1.34 19.50 -26.67
C GLU A 399 0.82 19.01 -28.02
N ASP A 400 1.46 18.00 -28.61
CA ASP A 400 0.99 17.40 -29.87
C ASP A 400 -0.38 16.70 -29.71
N PHE A 401 -0.58 15.96 -28.65
CA PHE A 401 -1.92 15.42 -28.32
C PHE A 401 -2.96 16.52 -28.22
N MET A 402 -2.63 17.62 -27.57
CA MET A 402 -3.55 18.75 -27.41
C MET A 402 -3.88 19.44 -28.73
N LYS A 403 -2.90 19.62 -29.62
CA LYS A 403 -3.14 20.15 -30.95
C LYS A 403 -4.17 19.29 -31.70
N GLU A 404 -4.00 17.95 -31.62
CA GLU A 404 -4.94 17.02 -32.27
C GLU A 404 -6.32 16.98 -31.63
N ILE A 405 -6.41 17.10 -30.32
CA ILE A 405 -7.67 17.05 -29.55
C ILE A 405 -8.45 18.34 -29.70
N VAL A 406 -7.79 19.50 -29.65
CA VAL A 406 -8.42 20.83 -29.65
C VAL A 406 -8.66 21.37 -31.07
N SER A 407 -7.91 20.88 -32.07
CA SER A 407 -8.19 21.22 -33.45
C SER A 407 -9.61 20.81 -33.84
N LYS A 408 -10.35 21.76 -34.42
CA LYS A 408 -11.73 21.57 -34.86
C LYS A 408 -11.83 20.63 -36.08
#